data_07d594d701ad1f28b42066bb234b9181
#
_entry.id   07d594d701ad1f28b42066bb234b9181
#
_cell.length_a   1.000
_cell.length_b   1.000
_cell.length_c   1.000
_cell.angle_alpha   90.00
_cell.angle_beta   90.00
_cell.angle_gamma   90.00
#
_symmetry.space_group_name_H-M   'P 1'
#
loop_
_entity.id
_entity.type
_entity.pdbx_description
1 polymer ?
#
loop_
_entity_poly.entity_id
_entity_poly.type
_entity_poly.pdbx_seq_one_letter_code
_entity_poly.pdbx_strand_id
1 'polypeptide(L)'
;MIDLHMHTIYSDGDKTVEEVLKMCENKKLEYISITDHDTCKQYNDVALKNNHIFSGKIIIGSELHALFQKKNIEILAYNINPNIINEWCEKYYSEEKLREQQDICRQRLFDICNKHGLVYDERKIRKPKKVSEYEFYRI
;
A
#
# COMPACT_ATOMS: atom_id res chain seq x y z
N MET A 1 -21.51 0.68 13.22
CA MET A 1 -20.57 -0.35 12.68
C MET A 1 -19.26 0.35 12.38
N ILE A 2 -18.11 -0.36 12.47
CA ILE A 2 -16.75 0.22 12.35
C ILE A 2 -15.97 -0.61 11.34
N ASP A 3 -15.21 0.05 10.45
CA ASP A 3 -14.24 -0.58 9.56
C ASP A 3 -12.95 0.27 9.54
N LEU A 4 -11.88 -0.27 10.08
CA LEU A 4 -10.62 0.45 10.26
C LEU A 4 -9.48 -0.09 9.39
N HIS A 5 -9.78 -0.95 8.40
CA HIS A 5 -8.78 -1.53 7.52
C HIS A 5 -9.31 -1.59 6.09
N MET A 6 -9.00 -0.57 5.31
CA MET A 6 -9.44 -0.46 3.91
C MET A 6 -8.33 0.13 3.05
N HIS A 7 -8.27 -0.30 1.79
CA HIS A 7 -7.30 0.15 0.81
C HIS A 7 -7.97 0.82 -0.37
N THR A 8 -7.22 1.71 -1.01
CA THR A 8 -7.64 2.44 -2.20
C THR A 8 -6.61 2.32 -3.32
N ILE A 9 -6.86 3.00 -4.43
CA ILE A 9 -5.90 3.11 -5.54
C ILE A 9 -4.57 3.78 -5.16
N TYR A 10 -4.45 4.31 -3.93
CA TYR A 10 -3.18 4.86 -3.41
C TYR A 10 -2.19 3.77 -3.00
N SER A 11 -2.68 2.53 -2.81
CA SER A 11 -1.85 1.33 -2.64
C SER A 11 -2.31 0.21 -3.58
N ASP A 12 -2.86 -0.86 -3.08
CA ASP A 12 -3.25 -2.07 -3.80
C ASP A 12 -4.76 -2.25 -3.97
N GLY A 13 -5.56 -1.33 -3.42
CA GLY A 13 -7.00 -1.30 -3.64
C GLY A 13 -7.39 -0.92 -5.07
N ASP A 14 -8.57 -1.32 -5.51
CA ASP A 14 -9.12 -1.07 -6.85
C ASP A 14 -10.12 0.09 -6.91
N LYS A 15 -10.46 0.69 -5.76
CA LYS A 15 -11.42 1.77 -5.62
C LYS A 15 -10.75 3.10 -5.33
N THR A 16 -11.33 4.16 -5.87
CA THR A 16 -10.97 5.54 -5.50
C THR A 16 -11.42 5.83 -4.07
N VAL A 17 -10.82 6.85 -3.46
CA VAL A 17 -11.24 7.35 -2.15
C VAL A 17 -12.74 7.69 -2.14
N GLU A 18 -13.22 8.36 -3.19
CA GLU A 18 -14.63 8.74 -3.32
C GLU A 18 -15.57 7.52 -3.33
N GLU A 19 -15.20 6.48 -4.08
CA GLU A 19 -15.97 5.23 -4.12
C GLU A 19 -16.00 4.53 -2.76
N VAL A 20 -14.86 4.47 -2.06
CA VAL A 20 -14.78 3.90 -0.71
C VAL A 20 -15.68 4.67 0.26
N LEU A 21 -15.63 6.01 0.25
CA LEU A 21 -16.50 6.84 1.10
C LEU A 21 -17.99 6.59 0.82
N LYS A 22 -18.39 6.48 -0.46
CA LYS A 22 -19.77 6.13 -0.85
C LYS A 22 -20.20 4.75 -0.33
N MET A 23 -19.29 3.77 -0.43
CA MET A 23 -19.56 2.41 0.09
C MET A 23 -19.73 2.42 1.61
N CYS A 24 -18.90 3.16 2.33
CA CYS A 24 -18.96 3.31 3.79
C CYS A 24 -20.27 3.98 4.23
N GLU A 25 -20.70 5.05 3.55
CA GLU A 25 -21.97 5.74 3.81
C GLU A 25 -23.17 4.80 3.57
N ASN A 26 -23.19 4.09 2.46
CA ASN A 26 -24.24 3.13 2.13
C ASN A 26 -24.35 1.99 3.17
N LYS A 27 -23.20 1.58 3.76
CA LYS A 27 -23.16 0.59 4.84
C LYS A 27 -23.45 1.17 6.23
N LYS A 28 -23.67 2.48 6.32
CA LYS A 28 -23.92 3.20 7.58
C LYS A 28 -22.84 2.96 8.63
N LEU A 29 -21.57 2.99 8.19
CA LEU A 29 -20.43 2.91 9.11
C LEU A 29 -20.36 4.19 9.94
N GLU A 30 -19.95 4.06 11.19
CA GLU A 30 -19.79 5.19 12.13
C GLU A 30 -18.36 5.69 12.20
N TYR A 31 -17.40 4.76 12.09
CA TYR A 31 -15.96 5.04 12.08
C TYR A 31 -15.31 4.25 10.97
N ILE A 32 -14.40 4.91 10.27
CA ILE A 32 -13.58 4.28 9.21
C ILE A 32 -12.14 4.72 9.30
N SER A 33 -11.24 3.91 8.75
CA SER A 33 -9.88 4.31 8.43
C SER A 33 -9.50 3.73 7.07
N ILE A 34 -8.94 4.59 6.21
CA ILE A 34 -8.32 4.17 4.95
C ILE A 34 -6.83 4.00 5.24
N THR A 35 -6.37 2.76 5.19
CA THR A 35 -5.03 2.37 5.66
C THR A 35 -4.16 1.86 4.52
N ASP A 36 -4.05 2.65 3.46
CA ASP A 36 -3.20 2.30 2.32
C ASP A 36 -1.77 1.97 2.76
N HIS A 37 -1.14 1.01 2.06
CA HIS A 37 0.19 0.52 2.38
C HIS A 37 1.26 1.60 2.22
N ASP A 38 2.09 1.78 3.25
CA ASP A 38 3.27 2.65 3.28
C ASP A 38 3.01 4.07 2.73
N THR A 39 1.79 4.59 2.92
CA THR A 39 1.40 5.92 2.47
C THR A 39 0.26 6.49 3.28
N CYS A 40 0.20 7.81 3.33
CA CYS A 40 -0.95 8.59 3.76
C CYS A 40 -1.39 9.60 2.69
N LYS A 41 -0.98 9.39 1.41
CA LYS A 41 -1.31 10.32 0.31
C LYS A 41 -2.80 10.36 0.00
N GLN A 42 -3.55 9.30 0.31
CA GLN A 42 -5.01 9.27 0.23
C GLN A 42 -5.66 10.40 1.05
N TYR A 43 -5.06 10.82 2.16
CA TYR A 43 -5.57 11.94 2.96
C TYR A 43 -5.35 13.32 2.31
N ASN A 44 -4.60 13.37 1.21
CA ASN A 44 -4.49 14.54 0.35
C ASN A 44 -5.52 14.57 -0.79
N ASP A 45 -6.28 13.49 -0.97
CA ASP A 45 -7.34 13.41 -1.96
C ASP A 45 -8.45 14.45 -1.68
N VAL A 46 -8.98 15.04 -2.74
CA VAL A 46 -10.03 16.08 -2.65
C VAL A 46 -11.29 15.53 -1.97
N ALA A 47 -11.62 14.26 -2.20
CA ALA A 47 -12.79 13.62 -1.61
C ALA A 47 -12.69 13.51 -0.08
N LEU A 48 -11.49 13.35 0.48
CA LEU A 48 -11.26 13.36 1.93
C LEU A 48 -11.12 14.77 2.48
N LYS A 49 -10.39 15.66 1.82
CA LYS A 49 -10.22 17.05 2.27
C LYS A 49 -11.53 17.82 2.33
N ASN A 50 -12.41 17.57 1.37
CA ASN A 50 -13.71 18.24 1.24
C ASN A 50 -14.84 17.22 1.47
N ASN A 51 -14.67 16.31 2.41
CA ASN A 51 -15.63 15.22 2.62
C ASN A 51 -17.03 15.75 2.93
N HIS A 52 -17.94 15.49 2.01
CA HIS A 52 -19.39 15.69 2.13
C HIS A 52 -20.16 14.40 1.80
N ILE A 53 -19.45 13.29 1.61
CA ILE A 53 -19.99 12.00 1.16
C ILE A 53 -20.24 11.10 2.35
N PHE A 54 -19.28 11.01 3.26
CA PHE A 54 -19.35 10.14 4.42
C PHE A 54 -19.64 10.96 5.68
N SER A 55 -20.71 10.61 6.37
CA SER A 55 -21.22 11.32 7.56
C SER A 55 -20.58 10.87 8.88
N GLY A 56 -19.91 9.71 8.88
CA GLY A 56 -19.22 9.16 10.05
C GLY A 56 -17.87 9.83 10.33
N LYS A 57 -17.11 9.23 11.25
CA LYS A 57 -15.78 9.71 11.64
C LYS A 57 -14.68 8.98 10.89
N ILE A 58 -13.74 9.73 10.36
CA ILE A 58 -12.55 9.22 9.66
C ILE A 58 -11.36 9.30 10.61
N ILE A 59 -10.74 8.15 10.89
CA ILE A 59 -9.51 8.04 11.68
C ILE A 59 -8.36 7.93 10.69
N ILE A 60 -7.39 8.83 10.77
CA ILE A 60 -6.19 8.78 9.94
C ILE A 60 -5.38 7.54 10.29
N GLY A 61 -5.05 6.73 9.28
CA GLY A 61 -4.28 5.50 9.45
C GLY A 61 -3.48 5.13 8.21
N SER A 62 -2.58 4.18 8.38
CA SER A 62 -1.81 3.55 7.31
C SER A 62 -1.42 2.15 7.73
N GLU A 63 -1.31 1.23 6.80
CA GLU A 63 -0.70 -0.06 7.01
C GLU A 63 0.78 0.02 6.65
N LEU A 64 1.65 -0.15 7.63
CA LEU A 64 3.09 0.03 7.50
C LEU A 64 3.80 -1.31 7.47
N HIS A 65 4.64 -1.52 6.48
CA HIS A 65 5.54 -2.65 6.47
C HIS A 65 6.67 -2.46 7.48
N ALA A 66 6.95 -3.49 8.23
CA ALA A 66 8.02 -3.51 9.22
C ALA A 66 8.77 -4.84 9.19
N LEU A 67 10.02 -4.80 9.60
CA LEU A 67 10.85 -6.00 9.75
C LEU A 67 11.03 -6.30 11.23
N PHE A 68 10.48 -7.43 11.68
CA PHE A 68 10.66 -7.91 13.04
C PHE A 68 11.28 -9.32 13.04
N GLN A 69 12.44 -9.48 13.69
CA GLN A 69 13.18 -10.75 13.75
C GLN A 69 13.38 -11.41 12.37
N LYS A 70 13.73 -10.61 11.36
CA LYS A 70 13.90 -11.02 9.96
C LYS A 70 12.61 -11.51 9.27
N LYS A 71 11.45 -11.25 9.85
CA LYS A 71 10.15 -11.54 9.24
C LYS A 71 9.48 -10.23 8.87
N ASN A 72 8.91 -10.17 7.68
CA ASN A 72 8.05 -9.07 7.29
C ASN A 72 6.75 -9.17 8.09
N ILE A 73 6.33 -8.06 8.64
CA ILE A 73 5.05 -7.88 9.32
C ILE A 73 4.40 -6.60 8.82
N GLU A 74 3.09 -6.53 8.94
CA GLU A 74 2.30 -5.35 8.63
C GLU A 74 1.70 -4.82 9.93
N ILE A 75 1.74 -3.51 10.09
CA ILE A 75 1.28 -2.83 11.31
C ILE A 75 0.26 -1.76 10.91
N LEU A 76 -0.95 -1.90 11.41
CA LEU A 76 -1.96 -0.86 11.29
C LEU A 76 -1.70 0.25 12.30
N ALA A 77 -1.36 1.42 11.79
CA ALA A 77 -1.09 2.62 12.58
C ALA A 77 -2.26 3.59 12.46
N TYR A 78 -2.74 4.10 13.60
CA TYR A 78 -3.88 5.02 13.67
C TYR A 78 -3.52 6.30 14.39
N ASN A 79 -4.30 7.37 14.13
CA ASN A 79 -4.12 8.70 14.70
C ASN A 79 -2.70 9.25 14.50
N ILE A 80 -2.16 8.99 13.32
CA ILE A 80 -0.81 9.36 12.89
C ILE A 80 -0.82 10.70 12.15
N ASN A 81 0.35 11.35 12.06
CA ASN A 81 0.50 12.54 11.23
C ASN A 81 0.81 12.14 9.77
N PRO A 82 -0.10 12.41 8.80
CA PRO A 82 0.07 11.97 7.42
C PRO A 82 1.33 12.52 6.75
N ASN A 83 1.74 13.74 7.08
CA ASN A 83 2.92 14.36 6.48
C ASN A 83 4.20 13.64 6.92
N ILE A 84 4.32 13.31 8.22
CA ILE A 84 5.47 12.58 8.76
C ILE A 84 5.59 11.21 8.09
N ILE A 85 4.47 10.50 7.96
CA ILE A 85 4.45 9.19 7.30
C ILE A 85 4.84 9.31 5.84
N ASN A 86 4.26 10.26 5.10
CA ASN A 86 4.60 10.45 3.70
C ASN A 86 6.07 10.81 3.49
N GLU A 87 6.64 11.71 4.29
CA GLU A 87 8.07 12.05 4.24
C GLU A 87 8.96 10.83 4.55
N TRP A 88 8.58 10.05 5.56
CA TRP A 88 9.29 8.83 5.91
C TRP A 88 9.24 7.80 4.78
N CYS A 89 8.05 7.56 4.22
CA CYS A 89 7.86 6.62 3.13
C CYS A 89 8.62 7.07 1.86
N GLU A 90 8.58 8.34 1.50
CA GLU A 90 9.36 8.88 0.37
C GLU A 90 10.86 8.70 0.54
N LYS A 91 11.35 8.80 1.77
CA LYS A 91 12.76 8.56 2.07
C LYS A 91 13.17 7.10 1.94
N TYR A 92 12.32 6.17 2.40
CA TYR A 92 12.67 4.75 2.51
C TYR A 92 12.14 3.90 1.34
N TYR A 93 11.09 4.34 0.67
CA TYR A 93 10.44 3.68 -0.46
C TYR A 93 10.43 4.55 -1.73
N SER A 94 11.51 5.35 -1.94
CA SER A 94 11.65 6.09 -3.19
C SER A 94 11.65 5.13 -4.38
N GLU A 95 11.18 5.61 -5.56
CA GLU A 95 11.17 4.80 -6.78
C GLU A 95 12.54 4.19 -7.09
N GLU A 96 13.61 4.94 -6.82
CA GLU A 96 14.98 4.48 -7.03
C GLU A 96 15.31 3.26 -6.14
N LYS A 97 15.01 3.35 -4.83
CA LYS A 97 15.24 2.24 -3.90
C LYS A 97 14.38 1.03 -4.20
N LEU A 98 13.13 1.25 -4.61
CA LEU A 98 12.24 0.16 -5.01
C LEU A 98 12.76 -0.54 -6.27
N ARG A 99 13.26 0.20 -7.25
CA ARG A 99 13.89 -0.37 -8.45
C ARG A 99 15.15 -1.18 -8.09
N GLU A 100 16.00 -0.65 -7.23
CA GLU A 100 17.19 -1.35 -6.76
C GLU A 100 16.83 -2.68 -6.06
N GLN A 101 15.85 -2.66 -5.18
CA GLN A 101 15.35 -3.88 -4.52
C GLN A 101 14.78 -4.89 -5.51
N GLN A 102 14.06 -4.43 -6.53
CA GLN A 102 13.53 -5.30 -7.59
C GLN A 102 14.63 -5.96 -8.39
N ASP A 103 15.66 -5.22 -8.75
CA ASP A 103 16.79 -5.77 -9.49
C ASP A 103 17.52 -6.84 -8.66
N ILE A 104 17.68 -6.62 -7.36
CA ILE A 104 18.22 -7.62 -6.44
C ILE A 104 17.33 -8.87 -6.38
N CYS A 105 16.02 -8.70 -6.23
CA CYS A 105 15.08 -9.82 -6.19
C CYS A 105 15.07 -10.59 -7.53
N ARG A 106 15.10 -9.88 -8.65
CA ARG A 106 15.16 -10.46 -9.99
C ARG A 106 16.42 -11.29 -10.18
N GLN A 107 17.58 -10.77 -9.76
CA GLN A 107 18.83 -11.50 -9.84
C GLN A 107 18.81 -12.77 -8.97
N ARG A 108 18.30 -12.68 -7.73
CA ARG A 108 18.15 -13.85 -6.85
C ARG A 108 17.24 -14.91 -7.45
N LEU A 109 16.12 -14.50 -8.05
CA LEU A 109 15.21 -15.44 -8.72
C LEU A 109 15.88 -16.12 -9.91
N PHE A 110 16.62 -15.37 -10.71
CA PHE A 110 17.43 -15.91 -11.82
C PHE A 110 18.44 -16.96 -11.32
N ASP A 111 19.16 -16.65 -10.25
CA ASP A 111 20.15 -17.56 -9.65
C ASP A 111 19.50 -18.86 -9.13
N ILE A 112 18.34 -18.75 -8.49
CA ILE A 112 17.54 -19.91 -8.02
C ILE A 112 17.10 -20.75 -9.21
N CYS A 113 16.54 -20.15 -10.25
CA CYS A 113 16.11 -20.86 -11.44
C CYS A 113 17.27 -21.61 -12.10
N ASN A 114 18.42 -20.96 -12.27
CA ASN A 114 19.61 -21.60 -12.82
C ASN A 114 20.08 -22.78 -11.98
N LYS A 115 20.12 -22.61 -10.66
CA LYS A 115 20.53 -23.68 -9.72
C LYS A 115 19.64 -24.92 -9.81
N HIS A 116 18.38 -24.74 -10.13
CA HIS A 116 17.39 -25.83 -10.20
C HIS A 116 17.05 -26.26 -11.64
N GLY A 117 17.77 -25.76 -12.65
CA GLY A 117 17.53 -26.09 -14.07
C GLY A 117 16.18 -25.58 -14.59
N LEU A 118 15.62 -24.54 -13.98
CA LEU A 118 14.37 -23.92 -14.41
C LEU A 118 14.63 -22.80 -15.42
N VAL A 119 13.77 -22.69 -16.41
CA VAL A 119 13.87 -21.60 -17.41
C VAL A 119 13.22 -20.34 -16.84
N TYR A 120 14.03 -19.31 -16.65
CA TYR A 120 13.56 -17.97 -16.29
C TYR A 120 13.36 -17.14 -17.55
N ASP A 121 12.13 -16.76 -17.86
CA ASP A 121 11.78 -15.92 -19.00
C ASP A 121 11.19 -14.59 -18.51
N GLU A 122 12.02 -13.55 -18.46
CA GLU A 122 11.62 -12.20 -18.05
C GLU A 122 10.43 -11.63 -18.83
N ARG A 123 10.24 -12.05 -20.09
CA ARG A 123 9.14 -11.56 -20.94
C ARG A 123 7.77 -12.04 -20.45
N LYS A 124 7.74 -13.13 -19.68
CA LYS A 124 6.52 -13.71 -19.11
C LYS A 124 6.18 -13.12 -17.74
N ILE A 125 7.10 -12.35 -17.15
CA ILE A 125 6.84 -11.70 -15.87
C ILE A 125 6.02 -10.46 -16.12
N ARG A 126 4.84 -10.41 -15.53
CA ARG A 126 3.98 -9.23 -15.57
C ARG A 126 4.73 -8.07 -14.90
N LYS A 127 5.01 -7.01 -15.67
CA LYS A 127 5.52 -5.78 -15.08
C LYS A 127 4.36 -5.11 -14.34
N PRO A 128 4.49 -4.84 -13.04
CA PRO A 128 3.45 -4.16 -12.31
C PRO A 128 3.21 -2.77 -12.91
N LYS A 129 1.96 -2.36 -12.96
CA LYS A 129 1.56 -1.06 -13.53
C LYS A 129 1.86 0.11 -12.59
N LYS A 130 1.96 -0.16 -11.28
CA LYS A 130 2.22 0.81 -10.23
C LYS A 130 3.29 0.28 -9.27
N VAL A 131 3.96 1.18 -8.57
CA VAL A 131 4.98 0.82 -7.56
C VAL A 131 4.38 -0.01 -6.44
N SER A 132 3.13 0.25 -6.05
CA SER A 132 2.38 -0.52 -5.04
C SER A 132 2.09 -1.98 -5.44
N GLU A 133 2.09 -2.32 -6.73
CA GLU A 133 1.93 -3.71 -7.19
C GLU A 133 3.19 -4.57 -6.97
N TYR A 134 4.28 -3.99 -6.46
CA TYR A 134 5.54 -4.71 -6.22
C TYR A 134 5.57 -5.54 -4.93
N GLU A 135 4.51 -5.50 -4.13
CA GLU A 135 4.43 -6.26 -2.88
C GLU A 135 4.48 -7.78 -3.07
N PHE A 136 4.02 -8.27 -4.22
CA PHE A 136 4.02 -9.70 -4.54
C PHE A 136 5.42 -10.31 -4.76
N TYR A 137 6.47 -9.52 -4.75
CA TYR A 137 7.85 -9.97 -4.98
C TYR A 137 8.71 -9.94 -3.72
N ARG A 138 8.12 -9.72 -2.55
CA ARG A 138 8.82 -9.82 -1.27
C ARG A 138 8.91 -11.29 -0.85
N ILE A 139 9.92 -11.99 -1.35
CA ILE A 139 10.31 -13.33 -0.88
C ILE A 139 11.46 -13.20 0.11
#